data_3189b64d304b6151f9bb617d033df5b4
#
_entry.id   3189b64d304b6151f9bb617d033df5b4
#
_cell.length_a   1.000
_cell.length_b   1.000
_cell.length_c   1.000
_cell.angle_alpha   90.00
_cell.angle_beta   90.00
_cell.angle_gamma   90.00
#
_symmetry.space_group_name_H-M   'P 1'
#
loop_
_entity.id
_entity.type
_entity.pdbx_description
1 polymer ?
#
loop_
_entity_poly.entity_id
_entity_poly.type
_entity_poly.pdbx_seq_one_letter_code
_entity_poly.pdbx_strand_id
1 'polypeptide(L)'
;MKTLSIKRNNDFLRIYRRGKTVADSRVICYVSPNRLGKIRLGLTTSKKIGNAVARNRARRVLRAAFREVYPMIKPGFDIILVARTKTTFTKSTALTPILTAQLGKLGALQSTKEV
;
A
#
# COMPACT_ATOMS: atom_id res chain seq x y z
N MET A 1 6.97 5.87 -12.03
CA MET A 1 7.02 5.44 -10.63
C MET A 1 8.19 4.51 -10.45
N LYS A 2 9.15 4.91 -9.64
CA LYS A 2 10.35 4.11 -9.39
C LYS A 2 10.22 3.39 -8.05
N THR A 3 9.46 2.33 -8.03
CA THR A 3 9.19 1.55 -6.83
C THR A 3 9.71 0.15 -7.02
N LEU A 4 10.43 -0.35 -6.02
CA LEU A 4 10.83 -1.75 -5.99
C LEU A 4 9.67 -2.59 -5.48
N SER A 5 9.62 -3.84 -5.92
CA SER A 5 8.60 -4.78 -5.43
C SER A 5 9.15 -5.59 -4.27
N ILE A 6 8.31 -5.79 -3.26
CA ILE A 6 8.60 -6.74 -2.19
C ILE A 6 8.19 -8.11 -2.70
N LYS A 7 9.15 -9.04 -2.77
CA LYS A 7 8.91 -10.36 -3.37
C LYS A 7 9.09 -11.52 -2.40
N ARG A 8 9.93 -11.33 -1.36
CA ARG A 8 10.26 -12.41 -0.44
C ARG A 8 9.21 -12.57 0.64
N ASN A 9 8.81 -13.80 0.87
CA ASN A 9 7.85 -14.10 1.94
C ASN A 9 8.35 -13.64 3.31
N ASN A 10 9.67 -13.78 3.57
CA ASN A 10 10.26 -13.33 4.83
C ASN A 10 10.12 -11.82 5.03
N ASP A 11 10.21 -11.03 3.96
CA ASP A 11 10.02 -9.59 4.03
C ASP A 11 8.57 -9.25 4.40
N PHE A 12 7.60 -9.93 3.78
CA PHE A 12 6.19 -9.75 4.12
C PHE A 12 5.94 -10.07 5.58
N LEU A 13 6.44 -11.22 6.06
CA LEU A 13 6.24 -11.64 7.45
C LEU A 13 6.85 -10.66 8.44
N ARG A 14 8.05 -10.15 8.13
CA ARG A 14 8.72 -9.16 8.98
C ARG A 14 7.91 -7.88 9.05
N ILE A 15 7.40 -7.39 7.93
CA ILE A 15 6.63 -6.15 7.87
C ILE A 15 5.30 -6.33 8.61
N TYR A 16 4.63 -7.47 8.46
CA TYR A 16 3.40 -7.75 9.22
C TYR A 16 3.63 -7.78 10.71
N ARG A 17 4.80 -8.24 11.14
CA ARG A 17 5.13 -8.38 12.56
C ARG A 17 5.60 -7.07 13.17
N ARG A 18 6.43 -6.30 12.46
CA ARG A 18 7.12 -5.12 12.98
C ARG A 18 6.58 -3.81 12.46
N GLY A 19 5.90 -3.82 11.34
CA GLY A 19 5.36 -2.62 10.72
C GLY A 19 4.17 -2.07 11.47
N LYS A 20 3.91 -0.80 11.24
CA LYS A 20 2.69 -0.17 11.72
C LYS A 20 1.59 -0.37 10.68
N THR A 21 0.35 -0.40 11.12
CA THR A 21 -0.78 -0.67 10.23
C THR A 21 -1.95 0.25 10.51
N VAL A 22 -2.67 0.60 9.46
CA VAL A 22 -3.97 1.25 9.52
C VAL A 22 -4.91 0.48 8.61
N ALA A 23 -6.04 0.05 9.17
CA ALA A 23 -7.03 -0.72 8.43
C ALA A 23 -8.19 0.17 8.00
N ASP A 24 -8.68 -0.09 6.79
CA ASP A 24 -9.94 0.46 6.27
C ASP A 24 -10.71 -0.73 5.70
N SER A 25 -12.03 -0.59 5.57
CA SER A 25 -12.86 -1.67 5.03
C SER A 25 -12.49 -2.04 3.59
N ARG A 26 -11.80 -1.15 2.89
CA ARG A 26 -11.44 -1.31 1.47
C ARG A 26 -10.00 -1.68 1.24
N VAL A 27 -9.10 -1.40 2.18
CA VAL A 27 -7.68 -1.74 2.08
C VAL A 27 -7.01 -1.65 3.45
N ILE A 28 -6.06 -2.54 3.71
CA ILE A 28 -5.22 -2.45 4.90
C ILE A 28 -3.82 -2.04 4.46
N CYS A 29 -3.25 -1.04 5.12
CA CYS A 29 -1.92 -0.53 4.78
C CYS A 29 -0.95 -0.83 5.92
N TYR A 30 0.18 -1.45 5.58
CA TYR A 30 1.32 -1.66 6.49
C TYR A 30 2.49 -0.83 6.02
N VAL A 31 3.20 -0.22 6.96
CA VAL A 31 4.40 0.57 6.67
C VAL A 31 5.50 0.18 7.65
N SER A 32 6.68 -0.03 7.11
CA SER A 32 7.88 -0.29 7.90
C SER A 32 9.06 0.47 7.29
N PRO A 33 9.90 1.13 8.09
CA PRO A 33 11.07 1.77 7.52
C PRO A 33 12.05 0.73 6.97
N ASN A 34 12.75 1.10 5.89
CA ASN A 34 13.85 0.32 5.36
C ASN A 34 15.11 1.21 5.29
N ARG A 35 16.26 0.58 5.05
CA ARG A 35 17.53 1.31 4.95
C ARG A 35 18.00 1.48 3.51
N LEU A 36 17.09 1.30 2.56
CA LEU A 36 17.44 1.31 1.14
C LEU A 36 17.38 2.70 0.53
N GLY A 37 16.76 3.67 1.22
CA GLY A 37 16.52 4.99 0.66
C GLY A 37 15.55 4.97 -0.53
N LYS A 38 14.78 3.90 -0.66
CA LYS A 38 13.82 3.69 -1.74
C LYS A 38 12.51 3.19 -1.20
N ILE A 39 11.46 3.34 -1.98
CA ILE A 39 10.13 2.83 -1.65
C ILE A 39 10.00 1.44 -2.23
N ARG A 40 9.62 0.47 -1.38
CA ARG A 40 9.26 -0.86 -1.85
C ARG A 40 7.78 -1.09 -1.62
N LEU A 41 7.11 -1.67 -2.60
CA LEU A 41 5.67 -1.94 -2.55
C LEU A 41 5.38 -3.43 -2.64
N GLY A 42 4.56 -3.92 -1.73
CA GLY A 42 4.00 -5.25 -1.80
C GLY A 42 2.48 -5.18 -1.89
N LEU A 43 1.91 -5.97 -2.76
CA LEU A 43 0.46 -6.09 -2.89
C LEU A 43 0.06 -7.51 -2.51
N THR A 44 -0.90 -7.62 -1.60
CA THR A 44 -1.37 -8.92 -1.14
C THR A 44 -2.84 -9.09 -1.50
N THR A 45 -3.15 -10.21 -2.15
CA THR A 45 -4.54 -10.63 -2.41
C THR A 45 -4.67 -12.07 -1.97
N SER A 46 -5.77 -12.40 -1.29
CA SER A 46 -6.04 -13.77 -0.85
C SER A 46 -7.17 -14.38 -1.67
N LYS A 47 -7.36 -15.68 -1.49
CA LYS A 47 -8.47 -16.40 -2.14
C LYS A 47 -9.84 -15.87 -1.71
N LYS A 48 -9.91 -15.19 -0.56
CA LYS A 48 -11.15 -14.56 -0.07
C LYS A 48 -11.65 -13.45 -1.00
N ILE A 49 -10.73 -12.85 -1.77
CA ILE A 49 -11.10 -11.80 -2.73
C ILE A 49 -11.97 -12.39 -3.85
N GLY A 50 -11.69 -13.63 -4.24
CA GLY A 50 -12.39 -14.29 -5.31
C GLY A 50 -11.43 -15.04 -6.23
N ASN A 51 -11.84 -15.22 -7.48
CA ASN A 51 -11.02 -15.92 -8.49
C ASN A 51 -9.85 -15.04 -8.98
N ALA A 52 -9.07 -15.56 -9.91
CA ALA A 52 -7.90 -14.87 -10.44
C ALA A 52 -8.26 -13.52 -11.08
N VAL A 53 -9.40 -13.43 -11.74
CA VAL A 53 -9.86 -12.20 -12.38
C VAL A 53 -10.12 -11.12 -11.31
N ALA A 54 -10.82 -11.48 -10.24
CA ALA A 54 -11.12 -10.57 -9.14
C ALA A 54 -9.83 -10.12 -8.43
N ARG A 55 -8.90 -11.06 -8.20
CA ARG A 55 -7.61 -10.72 -7.57
C ARG A 55 -6.77 -9.80 -8.44
N ASN A 56 -6.75 -10.03 -9.75
CA ASN A 56 -6.02 -9.15 -10.67
C ASN A 56 -6.64 -7.75 -10.72
N ARG A 57 -7.96 -7.66 -10.67
CA ARG A 57 -8.65 -6.37 -10.60
C ARG A 57 -8.28 -5.62 -9.33
N ALA A 58 -8.27 -6.29 -8.18
CA ALA A 58 -7.88 -5.68 -6.91
C ALA A 58 -6.45 -5.13 -6.99
N ARG A 59 -5.51 -5.90 -7.54
CA ARG A 59 -4.13 -5.44 -7.71
C ARG A 59 -4.04 -4.20 -8.59
N ARG A 60 -4.77 -4.19 -9.70
CA ARG A 60 -4.75 -3.04 -10.61
C ARG A 60 -5.30 -1.79 -9.95
N VAL A 61 -6.39 -1.92 -9.20
CA VAL A 61 -7.00 -0.80 -8.49
C VAL A 61 -6.04 -0.25 -7.43
N LEU A 62 -5.43 -1.13 -6.65
CA LEU A 62 -4.47 -0.72 -5.63
C LEU A 62 -3.23 -0.06 -6.24
N ARG A 63 -2.72 -0.61 -7.33
CA ARG A 63 -1.54 -0.05 -8.00
C ARG A 63 -1.84 1.31 -8.60
N ALA A 64 -3.02 1.49 -9.18
CA ALA A 64 -3.44 2.77 -9.75
C ALA A 64 -3.57 3.84 -8.65
N ALA A 65 -4.18 3.49 -7.52
CA ALA A 65 -4.31 4.40 -6.38
C ALA A 65 -2.94 4.74 -5.79
N PHE A 66 -2.06 3.75 -5.66
CA PHE A 66 -0.72 3.96 -5.14
C PHE A 66 0.08 4.91 -6.02
N ARG A 67 -0.05 4.78 -7.33
CA ARG A 67 0.66 5.65 -8.28
C ARG A 67 0.30 7.11 -8.06
N GLU A 68 -0.94 7.41 -7.74
CA GLU A 68 -1.38 8.78 -7.48
C GLU A 68 -0.78 9.33 -6.18
N VAL A 69 -0.60 8.48 -5.17
CA VAL A 69 -0.04 8.90 -3.87
C VAL A 69 1.48 8.92 -3.89
N TYR A 70 2.09 8.14 -4.76
CA TYR A 70 3.54 7.91 -4.80
C TYR A 70 4.39 9.19 -4.69
N PRO A 71 4.09 10.28 -5.42
CA PRO A 71 4.94 11.49 -5.34
C PRO A 71 5.00 12.10 -3.95
N MET A 72 4.05 11.79 -3.08
CA MET A 72 4.01 12.34 -1.72
C MET A 72 4.68 11.43 -0.69
N ILE A 73 5.10 10.23 -1.07
CA ILE A 73 5.65 9.24 -0.14
C ILE A 73 7.14 9.50 0.08
N LYS A 74 7.57 9.45 1.34
CA LYS A 74 9.00 9.53 1.67
C LYS A 74 9.73 8.28 1.19
N PRO A 75 10.95 8.41 0.65
CA PRO A 75 11.78 7.25 0.41
C PRO A 75 12.18 6.58 1.72
N GLY A 76 12.55 5.31 1.66
CA GLY A 76 13.01 4.57 2.83
C GLY A 76 11.92 3.81 3.56
N PHE A 77 10.80 3.53 2.90
CA PHE A 77 9.72 2.75 3.50
C PHE A 77 9.35 1.54 2.66
N ASP A 78 9.04 0.46 3.35
CA ASP A 78 8.35 -0.70 2.78
C ASP A 78 6.87 -0.52 3.05
N ILE A 79 6.06 -0.64 2.02
CA ILE A 79 4.62 -0.47 2.10
C ILE A 79 3.94 -1.72 1.57
N ILE A 80 3.04 -2.30 2.37
CA ILE A 80 2.22 -3.42 1.92
C ILE A 80 0.76 -2.97 1.93
N LEU A 81 0.10 -3.17 0.80
CA LEU A 81 -1.32 -2.95 0.66
C LEU A 81 -2.02 -4.30 0.58
N VAL A 82 -2.89 -4.56 1.54
CA VAL A 82 -3.65 -5.82 1.60
C VAL A 82 -5.04 -5.57 1.05
N ALA A 83 -5.36 -6.24 -0.05
CA ALA A 83 -6.69 -6.14 -0.65
C ALA A 83 -7.73 -6.78 0.26
N ARG A 84 -8.89 -6.18 0.29
CA ARG A 84 -10.08 -6.73 0.95
C ARG A 84 -11.16 -6.98 -0.09
N THR A 85 -12.22 -7.66 0.27
CA THR A 85 -13.32 -7.96 -0.65
C THR A 85 -13.84 -6.69 -1.32
N LYS A 86 -13.96 -5.61 -0.55
CA LYS A 86 -14.45 -4.32 -1.08
C LYS A 86 -13.48 -3.65 -2.05
N THR A 87 -12.20 -4.00 -2.04
CA THR A 87 -11.23 -3.42 -2.98
C THR A 87 -11.67 -3.62 -4.42
N THR A 88 -12.16 -4.82 -4.73
CA THR A 88 -12.58 -5.19 -6.10
C THR A 88 -13.70 -4.30 -6.62
N PHE A 89 -14.52 -3.77 -5.72
CA PHE A 89 -15.69 -2.96 -6.06
C PHE A 89 -15.44 -1.46 -5.84
N THR A 90 -14.22 -1.07 -5.51
CA THR A 90 -13.86 0.33 -5.23
C THR A 90 -13.04 0.87 -6.38
N LYS A 91 -13.38 2.06 -6.85
CA LYS A 91 -12.59 2.73 -7.89
C LYS A 91 -11.26 3.22 -7.32
N SER A 92 -10.22 3.22 -8.13
CA SER A 92 -8.91 3.72 -7.71
C SER A 92 -8.98 5.17 -7.22
N THR A 93 -9.83 6.00 -7.85
CA THR A 93 -10.04 7.38 -7.45
C THR A 93 -10.62 7.51 -6.04
N ALA A 94 -11.40 6.53 -5.61
CA ALA A 94 -11.94 6.49 -4.23
C ALA A 94 -10.91 5.96 -3.23
N LEU A 95 -9.97 5.11 -3.67
CA LEU A 95 -8.92 4.58 -2.81
C LEU A 95 -7.80 5.58 -2.56
N THR A 96 -7.51 6.47 -3.51
CA THR A 96 -6.43 7.44 -3.38
C THR A 96 -6.51 8.26 -2.09
N PRO A 97 -7.65 8.90 -1.73
CA PRO A 97 -7.72 9.63 -0.46
C PRO A 97 -7.61 8.72 0.76
N ILE A 98 -8.06 7.47 0.66
CA ILE A 98 -7.95 6.52 1.76
C ILE A 98 -6.48 6.18 2.00
N LEU A 99 -5.73 5.86 0.95
CA LEU A 99 -4.30 5.59 1.06
C LEU A 99 -3.53 6.80 1.56
N THR A 100 -3.87 7.98 1.09
CA THR A 100 -3.25 9.23 1.55
C THR A 100 -3.44 9.39 3.06
N ALA A 101 -4.63 9.18 3.56
CA ALA A 101 -4.90 9.26 4.99
C ALA A 101 -4.16 8.20 5.78
N GLN A 102 -4.14 6.95 5.29
CA GLN A 102 -3.43 5.86 5.96
C GLN A 102 -1.93 6.12 6.03
N LEU A 103 -1.32 6.48 4.91
CA LEU A 103 0.12 6.75 4.85
C LEU A 103 0.48 7.97 5.68
N GLY A 104 -0.39 8.98 5.73
CA GLY A 104 -0.19 10.13 6.59
C GLY A 104 -0.17 9.75 8.07
N LYS A 105 -1.12 8.93 8.50
CA LYS A 105 -1.16 8.43 9.88
C LYS A 105 0.04 7.57 10.23
N LEU A 106 0.58 6.86 9.26
CA LEU A 106 1.74 6.00 9.46
C LEU A 106 3.08 6.72 9.33
N GLY A 107 3.06 8.02 9.04
CA GLY A 107 4.27 8.82 8.96
C GLY A 107 5.08 8.63 7.69
N ALA A 108 4.48 8.09 6.64
CA ALA A 108 5.19 7.80 5.40
C ALA A 108 5.08 8.89 4.33
N LEU A 109 4.32 9.95 4.59
CA LEU A 109 4.20 11.05 3.64
C LEU A 109 5.20 12.15 3.95
N GLN A 110 5.67 12.83 2.90
CA GLN A 110 6.53 13.99 3.03
C GLN A 110 5.78 15.11 3.72
N SER A 111 6.49 15.81 4.61
CA SER A 111 5.93 17.00 5.27
C SER A 111 5.69 18.07 4.22
N THR A 112 4.46 18.58 4.19
CA THR A 112 4.20 19.81 3.45
C THR A 112 4.67 20.95 4.32
N LYS A 113 5.78 21.55 3.95
CA LYS A 113 6.19 22.78 4.63
C LYS A 113 5.35 23.90 4.08
N GLU A 114 4.49 24.40 4.89
CA GLU A 114 3.87 25.67 4.61
C GLU A 114 4.82 26.77 4.99
N VAL A 115 5.05 27.59 4.06
CA VAL A 115 5.89 28.78 4.28
C VAL A 115 5.00 29.93 4.71
#